data_2401324edb2b8d9eb3babadb04a7a1e4
#
_entry.id   2401324edb2b8d9eb3babadb04a7a1e4
#
_cell.length_a   1.000
_cell.length_b   1.000
_cell.length_c   1.000
_cell.angle_alpha   90.00
_cell.angle_beta   90.00
_cell.angle_gamma   90.00
#
_symmetry.space_group_name_H-M   'P 1'
#
loop_
_entity.id
_entity.type
_entity.pdbx_description
1 polymer ?
#
loop_
_entity_poly.entity_id
_entity_poly.type
_entity_poly.pdbx_seq_one_letter_code
_entity_poly.pdbx_strand_id
1 'polypeptide(L)'
;MSVVDTWTGQLATDLQAALRLSNDEYAHRLGIGVRTVAAWHARPDTTPRTEIQQILDTTLEKAKPSERQRFEARRTTVPEMSPGPNGLHVAVAVVRRDDAVLLVRRRDSDALTWQFPAGVVKPGSSSETAAVRETLAETGVDCAVRSIIGGRQHPVTDVYGVYYLCEYVAGSSENRDVVENMSVRWSPIDDLTRFVPLSLLYPPILTALEVVT
;
A
#
# COMPACT_ATOMS: atom_id res chain seq x y z
N MET A 1 -0.32 15.90 14.70
CA MET A 1 -1.73 15.46 14.90
C MET A 1 -2.01 14.47 13.80
N SER A 2 -2.38 13.24 14.13
CA SER A 2 -2.78 12.26 13.11
C SER A 2 -4.14 12.62 12.57
N VAL A 3 -4.19 13.07 11.34
CA VAL A 3 -5.42 13.31 10.61
C VAL A 3 -5.72 12.09 9.76
N VAL A 4 -6.93 11.56 9.83
CA VAL A 4 -7.44 10.53 8.93
C VAL A 4 -8.29 11.23 7.89
N ASP A 5 -7.84 11.27 6.64
CA ASP A 5 -8.58 11.97 5.57
C ASP A 5 -9.91 11.26 5.25
N THR A 6 -9.90 9.94 5.21
CA THR A 6 -11.10 9.13 4.96
C THR A 6 -11.03 7.84 5.77
N TRP A 7 -12.04 7.58 6.59
CA TRP A 7 -12.16 6.34 7.32
C TRP A 7 -12.64 5.20 6.42
N THR A 8 -12.02 4.04 6.60
CA THR A 8 -12.49 2.76 6.05
C THR A 8 -12.87 1.81 7.19
N GLY A 9 -13.54 0.71 6.87
CA GLY A 9 -13.82 -0.35 7.84
C GLY A 9 -12.54 -0.86 8.49
N GLN A 10 -11.45 -1.00 7.74
CA GLN A 10 -10.13 -1.38 8.27
C GLN A 10 -9.64 -0.37 9.32
N LEU A 11 -9.60 0.91 8.99
CA LEU A 11 -9.15 1.93 9.92
C LEU A 11 -10.03 2.02 11.18
N ALA A 12 -11.35 1.82 11.02
CA ALA A 12 -12.27 1.78 12.15
C ALA A 12 -11.98 0.58 13.07
N THR A 13 -11.67 -0.60 12.52
CA THR A 13 -11.30 -1.79 13.31
C THR A 13 -9.89 -1.69 13.89
N ASP A 14 -8.96 -1.01 13.22
CA ASP A 14 -7.63 -0.71 13.76
C ASP A 14 -7.72 0.22 14.98
N LEU A 15 -8.62 1.22 14.93
CA LEU A 15 -8.90 2.06 16.10
C LEU A 15 -9.50 1.26 17.25
N GLN A 16 -10.47 0.38 16.97
CA GLN A 16 -11.03 -0.54 17.97
C GLN A 16 -9.95 -1.35 18.67
N ALA A 17 -9.09 -1.98 17.88
CA ALA A 17 -7.99 -2.80 18.39
C ALA A 17 -6.95 -1.97 19.18
N ALA A 18 -6.66 -0.75 18.75
CA ALA A 18 -5.78 0.18 19.47
C ALA A 18 -6.34 0.58 20.82
N LEU A 19 -7.66 0.74 20.90
CA LEU A 19 -8.41 1.02 22.13
C LEU A 19 -8.60 -0.23 23.01
N ARG A 20 -8.34 -1.44 22.47
CA ARG A 20 -8.54 -2.73 23.14
C ARG A 20 -9.98 -2.98 23.60
N LEU A 21 -10.94 -2.61 22.73
CA LEU A 21 -12.36 -2.77 23.01
C LEU A 21 -12.94 -3.98 22.25
N SER A 22 -13.89 -4.67 22.88
CA SER A 22 -14.74 -5.65 22.20
C SER A 22 -15.67 -4.97 21.21
N ASN A 23 -16.34 -5.74 20.34
CA ASN A 23 -17.32 -5.20 19.39
C ASN A 23 -18.46 -4.45 20.10
N ASP A 24 -18.93 -4.98 21.21
CA ASP A 24 -20.02 -4.38 22.00
C ASP A 24 -19.59 -3.08 22.66
N GLU A 25 -18.44 -3.07 23.32
CA GLU A 25 -17.89 -1.86 23.97
C GLU A 25 -17.60 -0.77 22.95
N TYR A 26 -17.05 -1.14 21.79
CA TYR A 26 -16.72 -0.21 20.72
C TYR A 26 -17.99 0.38 20.09
N ALA A 27 -18.98 -0.46 19.78
CA ALA A 27 -20.27 -0.04 19.29
C ALA A 27 -20.96 0.92 20.26
N HIS A 28 -20.96 0.58 21.56
CA HIS A 28 -21.50 1.45 22.61
C HIS A 28 -20.75 2.79 22.68
N ARG A 29 -19.43 2.78 22.61
CA ARG A 29 -18.60 4.01 22.66
C ARG A 29 -18.86 4.93 21.46
N LEU A 30 -19.10 4.36 20.28
CA LEU A 30 -19.41 5.10 19.05
C LEU A 30 -20.91 5.49 18.93
N GLY A 31 -21.78 4.92 19.76
CA GLY A 31 -23.23 5.11 19.64
C GLY A 31 -23.81 4.46 18.38
N ILE A 32 -23.24 3.35 17.90
CA ILE A 32 -23.65 2.62 16.69
C ILE A 32 -24.07 1.19 17.03
N GLY A 33 -24.68 0.49 16.06
CA GLY A 33 -25.04 -0.90 16.24
C GLY A 33 -23.82 -1.84 16.17
N VAL A 34 -23.78 -2.90 17.00
CA VAL A 34 -22.73 -3.93 16.98
C VAL A 34 -22.58 -4.58 15.60
N ARG A 35 -23.70 -4.73 14.86
CA ARG A 35 -23.70 -5.23 13.48
C ARG A 35 -22.89 -4.36 12.53
N THR A 36 -22.82 -3.05 12.77
CA THR A 36 -22.00 -2.13 11.96
C THR A 36 -20.51 -2.40 12.19
N VAL A 37 -20.10 -2.61 13.44
CA VAL A 37 -18.72 -2.99 13.78
C VAL A 37 -18.36 -4.34 13.15
N ALA A 38 -19.23 -5.34 13.27
CA ALA A 38 -19.05 -6.66 12.65
C ALA A 38 -18.95 -6.56 11.11
N ALA A 39 -19.73 -5.66 10.49
CA ALA A 39 -19.68 -5.44 9.05
C ALA A 39 -18.34 -4.84 8.59
N TRP A 40 -17.68 -4.02 9.41
CA TRP A 40 -16.34 -3.50 9.12
C TRP A 40 -15.26 -4.58 9.14
N HIS A 41 -15.37 -5.53 10.09
CA HIS A 41 -14.48 -6.71 10.10
C HIS A 41 -14.69 -7.60 8.87
N ALA A 42 -15.93 -7.76 8.40
CA ALA A 42 -16.25 -8.58 7.24
C ALA A 42 -15.92 -7.88 5.90
N ARG A 43 -15.95 -6.55 5.86
CA ARG A 43 -15.75 -5.73 4.66
C ARG A 43 -14.87 -4.51 5.01
N PRO A 44 -13.56 -4.70 5.11
CA PRO A 44 -12.62 -3.66 5.55
C PRO A 44 -12.56 -2.44 4.63
N ASP A 45 -12.88 -2.60 3.34
CA ASP A 45 -12.86 -1.50 2.36
C ASP A 45 -14.14 -0.62 2.40
N THR A 46 -15.11 -0.96 3.24
CA THR A 46 -16.34 -0.17 3.36
C THR A 46 -16.03 1.21 3.93
N THR A 47 -16.46 2.27 3.25
CA THR A 47 -16.39 3.64 3.77
C THR A 47 -17.59 3.93 4.68
N PRO A 48 -17.38 4.24 5.97
CA PRO A 48 -18.44 4.65 6.87
C PRO A 48 -19.11 5.95 6.41
N ARG A 49 -20.38 6.13 6.76
CA ARG A 49 -21.10 7.39 6.49
C ARG A 49 -20.42 8.56 7.19
N THR A 50 -20.61 9.78 6.67
CA THR A 50 -19.97 11.02 7.16
C THR A 50 -20.14 11.23 8.66
N GLU A 51 -21.34 10.96 9.20
CA GLU A 51 -21.60 11.13 10.63
C GLU A 51 -20.74 10.15 11.48
N ILE A 52 -20.54 8.94 10.98
CA ILE A 52 -19.72 7.94 11.67
C ILE A 52 -18.23 8.30 11.56
N GLN A 53 -17.78 8.84 10.42
CA GLN A 53 -16.42 9.33 10.27
C GLN A 53 -16.10 10.41 11.30
N GLN A 54 -16.99 11.38 11.51
CA GLN A 54 -16.84 12.43 12.54
C GLN A 54 -16.76 11.85 13.96
N ILE A 55 -17.54 10.79 14.24
CA ILE A 55 -17.49 10.11 15.53
C ILE A 55 -16.13 9.40 15.70
N LEU A 56 -15.62 8.78 14.66
CA LEU A 56 -14.30 8.12 14.66
C LEU A 56 -13.17 9.14 14.86
N ASP A 57 -13.22 10.30 14.19
CA ASP A 57 -12.28 11.41 14.39
C ASP A 57 -12.28 11.85 15.86
N THR A 58 -13.45 12.15 16.40
CA THR A 58 -13.61 12.56 17.81
C THR A 58 -13.10 11.48 18.78
N THR A 59 -13.31 10.21 18.45
CA THR A 59 -12.86 9.08 19.28
C THR A 59 -11.34 8.97 19.26
N LEU A 60 -10.71 9.16 18.11
CA LEU A 60 -9.25 9.18 17.97
C LEU A 60 -8.64 10.40 18.68
N GLU A 61 -9.25 11.56 18.57
CA GLU A 61 -8.80 12.79 19.28
C GLU A 61 -8.84 12.63 20.80
N LYS A 62 -9.85 11.95 21.33
CA LYS A 62 -10.00 11.69 22.77
C LYS A 62 -9.21 10.48 23.26
N ALA A 63 -8.58 9.73 22.38
CA ALA A 63 -7.77 8.57 22.74
C ALA A 63 -6.50 9.00 23.49
N LYS A 64 -6.06 8.17 24.43
CA LYS A 64 -4.82 8.38 25.19
C LYS A 64 -3.61 8.36 24.26
N PRO A 65 -2.50 9.02 24.59
CA PRO A 65 -1.28 9.00 23.77
C PRO A 65 -0.83 7.58 23.40
N SER A 66 -0.88 6.64 24.33
CA SER A 66 -0.52 5.23 24.07
C SER A 66 -1.51 4.50 23.15
N GLU A 67 -2.79 4.89 23.15
CA GLU A 67 -3.80 4.34 22.24
C GLU A 67 -3.61 4.89 20.83
N ARG A 68 -3.35 6.19 20.70
CA ARG A 68 -2.98 6.82 19.43
C ARG A 68 -1.70 6.22 18.85
N GLN A 69 -0.67 6.02 19.68
CA GLN A 69 0.57 5.37 19.22
C GLN A 69 0.32 3.95 18.70
N ARG A 70 -0.55 3.16 19.37
CA ARG A 70 -0.93 1.82 18.88
C ARG A 70 -1.73 1.89 17.58
N PHE A 71 -2.60 2.89 17.43
CA PHE A 71 -3.36 3.11 16.21
C PHE A 71 -2.42 3.47 15.04
N GLU A 72 -1.49 4.40 15.26
CA GLU A 72 -0.48 4.76 14.26
C GLU A 72 0.40 3.57 13.88
N ALA A 73 0.86 2.81 14.86
CA ALA A 73 1.64 1.60 14.61
C ALA A 73 0.86 0.60 13.73
N ARG A 74 -0.47 0.48 13.93
CA ARG A 74 -1.33 -0.37 13.09
C ARG A 74 -1.54 0.19 11.70
N ARG A 75 -1.65 1.50 11.55
CA ARG A 75 -1.70 2.17 10.23
C ARG A 75 -0.40 2.00 9.46
N THR A 76 0.72 1.96 10.17
CA THR A 76 2.05 1.76 9.60
C THR A 76 2.37 0.27 9.43
N THR A 77 1.73 -0.58 10.23
CA THR A 77 1.81 -2.03 10.04
C THR A 77 0.91 -2.36 8.85
N VAL A 78 1.51 -2.84 7.79
CA VAL A 78 0.80 -3.52 6.70
C VAL A 78 -0.25 -4.42 7.34
N PRO A 79 -1.54 -4.43 6.91
CA PRO A 79 -2.46 -5.49 7.28
C PRO A 79 -1.67 -6.78 7.19
N GLU A 80 -1.69 -7.58 8.28
CA GLU A 80 -0.96 -8.85 8.34
C GLU A 80 -1.24 -9.55 7.03
N MET A 81 -0.21 -9.56 6.17
CA MET A 81 -0.35 -9.90 4.77
C MET A 81 -0.96 -11.28 4.75
N SER A 82 -2.24 -11.35 4.42
CA SER A 82 -2.81 -12.64 4.08
C SER A 82 -2.12 -13.04 2.80
N PRO A 83 -1.13 -13.93 2.86
CA PRO A 83 -0.57 -14.51 1.67
C PRO A 83 -1.77 -15.04 0.91
N GLY A 84 -1.87 -14.77 -0.39
CA GLY A 84 -2.85 -15.42 -1.25
C GLY A 84 -2.84 -16.92 -1.00
N PRO A 85 -3.79 -17.70 -1.48
CA PRO A 85 -3.95 -19.12 -1.20
C PRO A 85 -2.66 -19.95 -1.38
N ASN A 86 -1.63 -19.41 -2.01
CA ASN A 86 -0.32 -20.02 -2.21
C ASN A 86 0.79 -19.44 -1.32
N GLY A 87 0.49 -18.56 -0.36
CA GLY A 87 1.49 -17.94 0.52
C GLY A 87 2.48 -17.00 -0.18
N LEU A 88 2.38 -16.84 -1.50
CA LEU A 88 3.27 -16.01 -2.29
C LEU A 88 2.80 -14.56 -2.30
N HIS A 89 3.69 -13.65 -1.96
CA HIS A 89 3.44 -12.22 -2.10
C HIS A 89 4.67 -11.50 -2.65
N VAL A 90 4.42 -10.38 -3.31
CA VAL A 90 5.46 -9.56 -3.91
C VAL A 90 5.50 -8.19 -3.25
N ALA A 91 6.70 -7.65 -3.15
CA ALA A 91 6.92 -6.26 -2.76
C ALA A 91 7.17 -5.42 -4.00
N VAL A 92 6.43 -4.33 -4.15
CA VAL A 92 6.45 -3.45 -5.32
C VAL A 92 7.01 -2.09 -4.89
N ALA A 93 8.05 -1.62 -5.57
CA ALA A 93 8.67 -0.33 -5.30
C ALA A 93 8.20 0.74 -6.30
N VAL A 94 7.43 1.70 -5.85
CA VAL A 94 7.11 2.91 -6.60
C VAL A 94 8.22 3.93 -6.32
N VAL A 95 9.28 3.87 -7.11
CA VAL A 95 10.46 4.72 -6.90
C VAL A 95 10.27 6.04 -7.60
N ARG A 96 10.27 7.12 -6.83
CA ARG A 96 10.18 8.51 -7.32
C ARG A 96 11.56 9.17 -7.35
N ARG A 97 11.82 9.92 -8.41
CA ARG A 97 12.92 10.86 -8.55
C ARG A 97 12.39 12.11 -9.21
N ASP A 98 12.32 13.22 -8.48
CA ASP A 98 11.70 14.47 -8.93
C ASP A 98 10.26 14.22 -9.42
N ASP A 99 9.98 14.52 -10.68
CA ASP A 99 8.67 14.33 -11.32
C ASP A 99 8.61 13.04 -12.15
N ALA A 100 9.46 12.06 -11.88
CA ALA A 100 9.52 10.81 -12.62
C ALA A 100 9.45 9.59 -11.70
N VAL A 101 8.92 8.48 -12.23
CA VAL A 101 8.89 7.17 -11.59
C VAL A 101 9.66 6.13 -12.40
N LEU A 102 10.26 5.18 -11.71
CA LEU A 102 11.01 4.09 -12.30
C LEU A 102 10.06 2.98 -12.75
N LEU A 103 10.20 2.57 -14.02
CA LEU A 103 9.44 1.46 -14.60
C LEU A 103 10.38 0.43 -15.24
N VAL A 104 9.97 -0.82 -15.18
CA VAL A 104 10.58 -1.95 -15.89
C VAL A 104 9.62 -2.48 -16.95
N ARG A 105 10.13 -2.89 -18.10
CA ARG A 105 9.36 -3.52 -19.16
C ARG A 105 9.60 -5.02 -19.14
N ARG A 106 8.56 -5.79 -18.85
CA ARG A 106 8.65 -7.27 -18.85
C ARG A 106 8.80 -7.81 -20.27
N ARG A 107 9.54 -8.93 -20.38
CA ARG A 107 9.82 -9.57 -21.66
C ARG A 107 8.64 -10.37 -22.19
N ASP A 108 8.09 -11.25 -21.38
CA ASP A 108 7.15 -12.28 -21.81
C ASP A 108 5.74 -12.06 -21.24
N SER A 109 5.32 -10.80 -21.17
CA SER A 109 4.00 -10.47 -20.64
C SER A 109 3.25 -9.51 -21.57
N ASP A 110 2.30 -10.04 -22.32
CA ASP A 110 1.40 -9.25 -23.14
C ASP A 110 0.47 -8.36 -22.29
N ALA A 111 0.16 -8.80 -21.07
CA ALA A 111 -0.75 -8.11 -20.16
C ALA A 111 -0.07 -7.07 -19.26
N LEU A 112 1.24 -7.24 -18.96
CA LEU A 112 2.00 -6.39 -18.04
C LEU A 112 3.28 -5.87 -18.69
N THR A 113 3.13 -5.11 -19.78
CA THR A 113 4.29 -4.64 -20.57
C THR A 113 5.20 -3.74 -19.74
N TRP A 114 4.65 -2.74 -19.05
CA TRP A 114 5.36 -1.86 -18.14
C TRP A 114 4.77 -1.96 -16.74
N GLN A 115 5.63 -2.02 -15.74
CA GLN A 115 5.25 -2.10 -14.33
C GLN A 115 6.32 -1.47 -13.44
N PHE A 116 6.01 -1.31 -12.16
CA PHE A 116 7.00 -0.95 -11.15
C PHE A 116 7.91 -2.14 -10.85
N PRO A 117 9.19 -1.92 -10.48
CA PRO A 117 10.07 -2.97 -9.99
C PRO A 117 9.41 -3.73 -8.84
N ALA A 118 9.49 -5.06 -8.88
CA ALA A 118 8.82 -5.90 -7.91
C ALA A 118 9.52 -7.25 -7.75
N GLY A 119 9.55 -7.75 -6.52
CA GLY A 119 10.12 -9.07 -6.28
C GLY A 119 9.40 -9.86 -5.20
N VAL A 120 9.59 -11.16 -5.25
CA VAL A 120 9.01 -12.11 -4.30
C VAL A 120 9.63 -11.90 -2.92
N VAL A 121 8.78 -11.78 -1.91
CA VAL A 121 9.21 -11.72 -0.53
C VAL A 121 9.54 -13.12 -0.05
N LYS A 122 10.83 -13.35 0.23
CA LYS A 122 11.33 -14.63 0.73
C LYS A 122 10.96 -14.82 2.21
N PRO A 123 10.73 -16.05 2.66
CA PRO A 123 10.52 -16.34 4.08
C PRO A 123 11.62 -15.72 4.96
N GLY A 124 11.21 -15.01 6.01
CA GLY A 124 12.13 -14.33 6.94
C GLY A 124 12.68 -12.97 6.47
N SER A 125 12.33 -12.51 5.26
CA SER A 125 12.66 -11.16 4.79
C SER A 125 11.46 -10.24 4.98
N SER A 126 11.72 -8.95 5.29
CA SER A 126 10.65 -7.96 5.27
C SER A 126 10.32 -7.58 3.82
N SER A 127 9.06 -7.20 3.57
CA SER A 127 8.62 -6.73 2.24
C SER A 127 9.36 -5.46 1.81
N GLU A 128 9.67 -4.56 2.75
CA GLU A 128 10.47 -3.35 2.48
C GLU A 128 11.86 -3.70 1.97
N THR A 129 12.54 -4.63 2.66
CA THR A 129 13.87 -5.11 2.24
C THR A 129 13.80 -5.77 0.87
N ALA A 130 12.74 -6.54 0.58
CA ALA A 130 12.55 -7.15 -0.73
C ALA A 130 12.36 -6.09 -1.82
N ALA A 131 11.52 -5.07 -1.60
CA ALA A 131 11.28 -3.99 -2.56
C ALA A 131 12.58 -3.28 -2.95
N VAL A 132 13.41 -2.87 -1.98
CA VAL A 132 14.68 -2.19 -2.22
C VAL A 132 15.68 -3.09 -2.93
N ARG A 133 15.84 -4.32 -2.44
CA ARG A 133 16.78 -5.29 -3.02
C ARG A 133 16.46 -5.62 -4.48
N GLU A 134 15.19 -5.92 -4.78
CA GLU A 134 14.79 -6.28 -6.15
C GLU A 134 14.89 -5.07 -7.09
N THR A 135 14.55 -3.87 -6.62
CA THR A 135 14.77 -2.64 -7.40
C THR A 135 16.24 -2.50 -7.80
N LEU A 136 17.17 -2.65 -6.86
CA LEU A 136 18.59 -2.57 -7.16
C LEU A 136 19.06 -3.69 -8.10
N ALA A 137 18.57 -4.91 -7.88
CA ALA A 137 18.93 -6.07 -8.69
C ALA A 137 18.41 -5.97 -10.14
N GLU A 138 17.17 -5.54 -10.34
CA GLU A 138 16.56 -5.42 -11.66
C GLU A 138 17.03 -4.20 -12.44
N THR A 139 17.25 -3.07 -11.73
CA THR A 139 17.35 -1.75 -12.39
C THR A 139 18.66 -1.01 -12.15
N GLY A 140 19.50 -1.45 -11.21
CA GLY A 140 20.70 -0.73 -10.80
C GLY A 140 20.44 0.53 -9.98
N VAL A 141 19.19 0.82 -9.68
CA VAL A 141 18.78 1.98 -8.88
C VAL A 141 18.70 1.60 -7.41
N ASP A 142 19.40 2.33 -6.58
CA ASP A 142 19.29 2.29 -5.13
C ASP A 142 18.20 3.26 -4.66
N CYS A 143 17.35 2.80 -3.76
CA CYS A 143 16.22 3.57 -3.25
C CYS A 143 15.98 3.32 -1.76
N ALA A 144 15.31 4.26 -1.11
CA ALA A 144 14.92 4.17 0.30
C ALA A 144 13.39 4.21 0.42
N VAL A 145 12.82 3.31 1.23
CA VAL A 145 11.39 3.33 1.52
C VAL A 145 11.03 4.57 2.33
N ARG A 146 10.04 5.32 1.85
CA ARG A 146 9.45 6.49 2.54
C ARG A 146 8.23 6.11 3.34
N SER A 147 7.32 5.39 2.68
CA SER A 147 6.06 4.98 3.29
C SER A 147 5.49 3.77 2.57
N ILE A 148 4.62 3.05 3.27
CA ILE A 148 3.77 2.06 2.62
C ILE A 148 2.58 2.77 1.96
N ILE A 149 2.26 2.37 0.72
CA ILE A 149 1.07 2.83 -0.01
C ILE A 149 -0.13 1.94 0.34
N GLY A 150 0.10 0.62 0.46
CA GLY A 150 -0.92 -0.36 0.78
C GLY A 150 -0.66 -1.69 0.09
N GLY A 151 -1.66 -2.56 0.09
CA GLY A 151 -1.57 -3.86 -0.56
C GLY A 151 -2.88 -4.26 -1.21
N ARG A 152 -2.79 -5.05 -2.29
CA ARG A 152 -3.96 -5.62 -2.97
C ARG A 152 -3.63 -6.93 -3.67
N GLN A 153 -4.67 -7.69 -3.98
CA GLN A 153 -4.59 -8.76 -4.97
C GLN A 153 -4.46 -8.14 -6.36
N HIS A 154 -3.46 -8.59 -7.13
CA HIS A 154 -3.24 -8.07 -8.48
C HIS A 154 -4.31 -8.62 -9.44
N PRO A 155 -5.02 -7.77 -10.21
CA PRO A 155 -6.22 -8.18 -10.97
C PRO A 155 -5.95 -9.17 -12.10
N VAL A 156 -4.69 -9.30 -12.55
CA VAL A 156 -4.31 -10.20 -13.66
C VAL A 156 -3.57 -11.44 -13.15
N THR A 157 -2.63 -11.26 -12.21
CA THR A 157 -1.75 -12.35 -11.76
C THR A 157 -2.27 -13.07 -10.52
N ASP A 158 -3.30 -12.51 -9.87
CA ASP A 158 -3.85 -12.99 -8.59
C ASP A 158 -2.79 -13.15 -7.47
N VAL A 159 -1.65 -12.46 -7.61
CA VAL A 159 -0.60 -12.40 -6.59
C VAL A 159 -0.86 -11.20 -5.68
N TYR A 160 -0.74 -11.41 -4.36
CA TYR A 160 -0.84 -10.29 -3.43
C TYR A 160 0.40 -9.41 -3.50
N GLY A 161 0.21 -8.13 -3.82
CA GLY A 161 1.27 -7.13 -3.92
C GLY A 161 1.19 -6.09 -2.80
N VAL A 162 2.33 -5.83 -2.16
CA VAL A 162 2.49 -4.74 -1.19
C VAL A 162 3.29 -3.63 -1.85
N TYR A 163 2.75 -2.43 -1.87
CA TYR A 163 3.29 -1.27 -2.58
C TYR A 163 3.94 -0.30 -1.62
N TYR A 164 5.15 0.13 -1.95
CA TYR A 164 5.93 1.09 -1.17
C TYR A 164 6.26 2.31 -2.01
N LEU A 165 6.04 3.50 -1.47
CA LEU A 165 6.63 4.72 -2.02
C LEU A 165 8.10 4.75 -1.61
N CYS A 166 8.97 4.83 -2.60
CA CYS A 166 10.41 4.86 -2.40
C CYS A 166 11.00 6.13 -3.02
N GLU A 167 12.05 6.67 -2.42
CA GLU A 167 12.85 7.75 -2.98
C GLU A 167 14.11 7.19 -3.62
N TYR A 168 14.47 7.76 -4.77
CA TYR A 168 15.77 7.54 -5.38
C TYR A 168 16.89 8.02 -4.46
N VAL A 169 17.91 7.18 -4.29
CA VAL A 169 19.10 7.50 -3.51
C VAL A 169 20.32 7.64 -4.44
N ALA A 170 20.58 6.63 -5.27
CA ALA A 170 21.75 6.58 -6.13
C ALA A 170 21.57 5.58 -7.28
N GLY A 171 22.57 5.50 -8.16
CA GLY A 171 22.66 4.53 -9.24
C GLY A 171 22.14 5.04 -10.58
N SER A 172 22.45 4.32 -11.65
CA SER A 172 21.96 4.58 -13.00
C SER A 172 20.95 3.54 -13.36
N SER A 173 19.84 3.96 -14.01
CA SER A 173 18.82 3.03 -14.47
C SER A 173 19.35 2.19 -15.63
N GLU A 174 19.60 0.93 -15.37
CA GLU A 174 20.10 -0.07 -16.30
C GLU A 174 19.24 -1.31 -16.21
N ASN A 175 19.01 -1.99 -17.33
CA ASN A 175 18.40 -3.30 -17.31
C ASN A 175 19.43 -4.34 -16.85
N ARG A 176 19.39 -4.71 -15.56
CA ARG A 176 20.29 -5.71 -14.97
C ARG A 176 19.70 -7.10 -14.97
N ASP A 177 18.39 -7.22 -15.12
CA ASP A 177 17.71 -8.49 -15.30
C ASP A 177 17.25 -8.66 -16.76
N VAL A 178 18.19 -8.96 -17.64
CA VAL A 178 17.93 -9.14 -19.08
C VAL A 178 17.12 -10.40 -19.39
N VAL A 179 16.97 -11.31 -18.44
CA VAL A 179 16.17 -12.52 -18.59
C VAL A 179 14.69 -12.19 -18.48
N GLU A 180 14.30 -11.47 -17.44
CA GLU A 180 12.90 -11.13 -17.17
C GLU A 180 12.47 -9.81 -17.82
N ASN A 181 13.38 -8.84 -17.94
CA ASN A 181 13.09 -7.49 -18.39
C ASN A 181 13.71 -7.17 -19.76
N MET A 182 13.01 -6.37 -20.54
CA MET A 182 13.47 -5.83 -21.83
C MET A 182 14.11 -4.47 -21.67
N SER A 183 13.63 -3.67 -20.75
CA SER A 183 14.03 -2.26 -20.60
C SER A 183 13.72 -1.72 -19.21
N VAL A 184 14.47 -0.74 -18.80
CA VAL A 184 14.25 0.08 -17.58
C VAL A 184 14.21 1.54 -17.99
N ARG A 185 13.31 2.32 -17.41
CA ARG A 185 13.23 3.75 -17.70
C ARG A 185 12.67 4.56 -16.54
N TRP A 186 13.04 5.82 -16.51
CA TRP A 186 12.30 6.86 -15.78
C TRP A 186 11.18 7.40 -16.68
N SER A 187 9.97 7.38 -16.18
CA SER A 187 8.79 7.93 -16.87
C SER A 187 8.31 9.15 -16.09
N PRO A 188 7.99 10.27 -16.77
CA PRO A 188 7.28 11.35 -16.11
C PRO A 188 6.01 10.84 -15.42
N ILE A 189 5.71 11.35 -14.23
CA ILE A 189 4.52 10.95 -13.47
C ILE A 189 3.25 11.22 -14.28
N ASP A 190 3.17 12.33 -14.98
CA ASP A 190 2.02 12.70 -15.84
C ASP A 190 1.82 11.74 -17.02
N ASP A 191 2.87 11.05 -17.44
CA ASP A 191 2.81 10.05 -18.51
C ASP A 191 2.60 8.62 -18.01
N LEU A 192 2.50 8.39 -16.70
CA LEU A 192 2.44 7.06 -16.10
C LEU A 192 1.34 6.19 -16.73
N THR A 193 0.15 6.75 -16.96
CA THR A 193 -0.99 6.01 -17.52
C THR A 193 -0.84 5.61 -18.99
N ARG A 194 0.15 6.18 -19.70
CA ARG A 194 0.52 5.74 -21.06
C ARG A 194 1.31 4.44 -21.05
N PHE A 195 1.98 4.13 -19.94
CA PHE A 195 2.80 2.94 -19.77
C PHE A 195 2.09 1.87 -18.98
N VAL A 196 1.43 2.25 -17.89
CA VAL A 196 0.68 1.34 -17.01
C VAL A 196 -0.80 1.70 -17.12
N PRO A 197 -1.63 0.84 -17.73
CA PRO A 197 -3.07 1.11 -17.86
C PRO A 197 -3.72 1.43 -16.51
N LEU A 198 -4.61 2.40 -16.48
CA LEU A 198 -5.28 2.83 -15.25
C LEU A 198 -6.02 1.68 -14.54
N SER A 199 -6.56 0.73 -15.33
CA SER A 199 -7.22 -0.48 -14.80
C SER A 199 -6.27 -1.43 -14.06
N LEU A 200 -4.98 -1.34 -14.31
CA LEU A 200 -3.93 -2.13 -13.67
C LEU A 200 -3.21 -1.35 -12.57
N LEU A 201 -3.34 -0.03 -12.53
CA LEU A 201 -2.79 0.78 -11.45
C LEU A 201 -3.56 0.55 -10.15
N TYR A 202 -2.81 0.45 -9.06
CA TYR A 202 -3.39 0.47 -7.72
C TYR A 202 -3.74 1.93 -7.37
N PRO A 203 -5.03 2.31 -7.22
CA PRO A 203 -5.43 3.71 -7.12
C PRO A 203 -4.67 4.54 -6.08
N PRO A 204 -4.32 4.01 -4.88
CA PRO A 204 -3.53 4.76 -3.91
C PRO A 204 -2.14 5.20 -4.38
N ILE A 205 -1.60 4.60 -5.45
CA ILE A 205 -0.33 5.04 -6.05
C ILE A 205 -0.46 6.47 -6.62
N LEU A 206 -1.58 6.76 -7.26
CA LEU A 206 -1.82 8.10 -7.84
C LEU A 206 -1.85 9.15 -6.73
N THR A 207 -2.50 8.85 -5.61
CA THR A 207 -2.52 9.73 -4.43
C THR A 207 -1.12 9.90 -3.83
N ALA A 208 -0.36 8.80 -3.71
CA ALA A 208 0.99 8.84 -3.16
C ALA A 208 1.98 9.62 -4.06
N LEU A 209 1.73 9.65 -5.37
CA LEU A 209 2.50 10.42 -6.34
C LEU A 209 1.99 11.85 -6.53
N GLU A 210 0.90 12.24 -5.84
CA GLU A 210 0.27 13.56 -5.94
C GLU A 210 -0.24 13.87 -7.37
N VAL A 211 -0.67 12.83 -8.10
CA VAL A 211 -1.23 13.00 -9.44
C VAL A 211 -2.62 13.64 -9.33
N VAL A 212 -2.76 14.83 -9.89
CA VAL A 212 -4.07 15.50 -10.02
C VAL A 212 -4.78 14.87 -11.21
N THR A 213 -5.86 14.13 -10.97
CA THR A 213 -6.73 13.54 -12.02
C THR A 213 -7.92 14.43 -12.31
#